data_bffa92e4ef068f5fc0d8cd661380d62e
#
_entry.id   bffa92e4ef068f5fc0d8cd661380d62e
#
_cell.length_a   1.000
_cell.length_b   1.000
_cell.length_c   1.000
_cell.angle_alpha   90.00
_cell.angle_beta   90.00
_cell.angle_gamma   90.00
#
_symmetry.space_group_name_H-M   'P 1'
#
loop_
_entity.id
_entity.type
_entity.pdbx_description
1 polymer ?
#
loop_
_entity_poly.entity_id
_entity_poly.type
_entity_poly.pdbx_seq_one_letter_code
_entity_poly.pdbx_strand_id
1 'polypeptide(L)'
;MQTGANTVWETETPRQLAEVLAGISDASDMQNFLRDVMTEKEIIEISSRLEAAKMLKTGKKYTEVIEKTKLSSRTVARISDWMQNGCDGYETALSIVEAHHDHIPPARAE
;
A
#
# COMPACT_ATOMS: atom_id res chain seq x y z
N MET A 1 -19.01 -4.43 -16.50
CA MET A 1 -17.99 -4.13 -17.40
C MET A 1 -16.76 -3.69 -16.70
N GLN A 2 -15.66 -4.02 -17.25
CA GLN A 2 -14.44 -3.77 -16.61
C GLN A 2 -14.12 -2.31 -16.52
N THR A 3 -13.63 -1.87 -15.45
CA THR A 3 -13.25 -0.50 -15.31
C THR A 3 -11.81 -0.31 -15.72
N GLY A 4 -11.37 0.91 -15.78
CA GLY A 4 -10.00 1.20 -16.10
C GLY A 4 -9.01 0.66 -15.13
N ALA A 5 -9.45 0.28 -13.94
CA ALA A 5 -8.54 -0.22 -12.92
C ALA A 5 -7.78 -1.45 -13.38
N ASN A 6 -8.37 -2.27 -14.23
CA ASN A 6 -7.71 -3.49 -14.66
C ASN A 6 -7.13 -3.43 -16.05
N THR A 7 -7.39 -2.39 -16.81
CA THR A 7 -6.90 -2.33 -18.18
C THR A 7 -5.41 -2.05 -18.28
N VAL A 8 -4.82 -1.47 -17.25
CA VAL A 8 -3.40 -1.18 -17.27
C VAL A 8 -2.59 -2.48 -17.39
N TRP A 9 -3.14 -3.58 -16.88
CA TRP A 9 -2.41 -4.86 -16.88
C TRP A 9 -2.52 -5.59 -18.20
N GLU A 10 -3.24 -5.05 -19.15
CA GLU A 10 -3.29 -5.63 -20.50
C GLU A 10 -2.06 -5.23 -21.29
N THR A 11 -1.30 -4.25 -20.82
CA THR A 11 -0.05 -3.86 -21.44
C THR A 11 1.08 -4.65 -20.83
N GLU A 12 2.00 -5.10 -21.65
CA GLU A 12 3.03 -6.03 -21.21
C GLU A 12 3.92 -5.46 -20.12
N THR A 13 4.36 -4.23 -20.27
CA THR A 13 5.33 -3.66 -19.33
C THR A 13 4.76 -3.52 -17.91
N PRO A 14 3.56 -2.97 -17.71
CA PRO A 14 3.01 -2.95 -16.36
C PRO A 14 2.75 -4.34 -15.81
N ARG A 15 2.29 -5.27 -16.66
CA ARG A 15 2.04 -6.62 -16.19
C ARG A 15 3.32 -7.28 -15.71
N GLN A 16 4.42 -7.05 -16.44
CA GLN A 16 5.71 -7.61 -16.07
C GLN A 16 6.18 -7.02 -14.72
N LEU A 17 5.94 -5.73 -14.50
CA LEU A 17 6.29 -5.14 -13.21
C LEU A 17 5.57 -5.87 -12.07
N ALA A 18 4.28 -6.11 -12.22
CA ALA A 18 3.53 -6.80 -11.18
C ALA A 18 4.08 -8.21 -10.95
N GLU A 19 4.47 -8.88 -12.04
CA GLU A 19 5.03 -10.24 -11.92
C GLU A 19 6.36 -10.22 -11.19
N VAL A 20 7.20 -9.24 -11.50
CA VAL A 20 8.48 -9.12 -10.81
C VAL A 20 8.28 -8.88 -9.33
N LEU A 21 7.39 -7.97 -8.98
CA LEU A 21 7.12 -7.69 -7.58
C LEU A 21 6.60 -8.94 -6.87
N ALA A 22 5.73 -9.69 -7.54
CA ALA A 22 5.17 -10.89 -6.95
C ALA A 22 6.22 -11.98 -6.77
N GLY A 23 7.30 -11.94 -7.55
CA GLY A 23 8.34 -12.93 -7.44
C GLY A 23 9.41 -12.63 -6.41
N ILE A 24 9.46 -11.41 -5.89
CA ILE A 24 10.45 -11.06 -4.88
C ILE A 24 9.86 -11.37 -3.52
N SER A 25 10.40 -12.36 -2.85
CA SER A 25 9.85 -12.76 -1.55
C SER A 25 10.69 -12.27 -0.37
N ASP A 26 11.91 -11.88 -0.62
CA ASP A 26 12.77 -11.42 0.46
C ASP A 26 12.59 -9.92 0.68
N ALA A 27 12.38 -9.50 1.92
CA ALA A 27 12.10 -8.09 2.21
C ALA A 27 13.27 -7.19 1.82
N SER A 28 14.47 -7.66 2.05
CA SER A 28 15.66 -6.87 1.73
C SER A 28 15.79 -6.68 0.22
N ASP A 29 15.53 -7.73 -0.55
CA ASP A 29 15.55 -7.62 -2.00
C ASP A 29 14.49 -6.66 -2.50
N MET A 30 13.30 -6.70 -1.90
CA MET A 30 12.23 -5.80 -2.28
C MET A 30 12.60 -4.35 -1.98
N GLN A 31 13.19 -4.11 -0.82
CA GLN A 31 13.62 -2.75 -0.47
C GLN A 31 14.65 -2.24 -1.48
N ASN A 32 15.57 -3.09 -1.87
CA ASN A 32 16.60 -2.71 -2.84
C ASN A 32 15.96 -2.40 -4.20
N PHE A 33 15.05 -3.24 -4.64
CA PHE A 33 14.39 -3.01 -5.92
C PHE A 33 13.61 -1.70 -5.92
N LEU A 34 12.84 -1.48 -4.86
CA LEU A 34 12.04 -0.26 -4.77
C LEU A 34 12.92 0.98 -4.73
N ARG A 35 14.04 0.92 -4.00
CA ARG A 35 14.95 2.08 -3.97
C ARG A 35 15.59 2.37 -5.32
N ASP A 36 15.80 1.32 -6.11
CA ASP A 36 16.39 1.52 -7.42
C ASP A 36 15.42 2.12 -8.43
N VAL A 37 14.15 1.78 -8.34
CA VAL A 37 13.17 2.22 -9.35
C VAL A 37 12.33 3.40 -8.91
N MET A 38 12.37 3.78 -7.65
CA MET A 38 11.52 4.85 -7.13
C MET A 38 12.35 5.85 -6.36
N THR A 39 11.92 7.10 -6.38
CA THR A 39 12.53 8.10 -5.53
C THR A 39 12.08 7.87 -4.09
N GLU A 40 12.84 8.43 -3.17
CA GLU A 40 12.48 8.36 -1.76
C GLU A 40 11.10 8.96 -1.52
N LYS A 41 10.82 10.08 -2.18
CA LYS A 41 9.54 10.74 -2.03
C LYS A 41 8.38 9.84 -2.48
N GLU A 42 8.58 9.12 -3.59
CA GLU A 42 7.56 8.20 -4.08
C GLU A 42 7.31 7.06 -3.11
N ILE A 43 8.38 6.54 -2.52
CA ILE A 43 8.24 5.46 -1.54
C ILE A 43 7.49 5.98 -0.32
N ILE A 44 7.84 7.15 0.16
CA ILE A 44 7.17 7.73 1.32
C ILE A 44 5.70 7.98 1.04
N GLU A 45 5.39 8.45 -0.16
CA GLU A 45 3.99 8.72 -0.49
C GLU A 45 3.18 7.44 -0.53
N ILE A 46 3.70 6.37 -1.13
CA ILE A 46 2.98 5.10 -1.16
C ILE A 46 2.85 4.53 0.25
N SER A 47 3.90 4.68 1.06
CA SER A 47 3.84 4.24 2.45
C SER A 47 2.77 4.98 3.23
N SER A 48 2.63 6.27 2.99
CA SER A 48 1.60 7.06 3.65
C SER A 48 0.21 6.62 3.26
N ARG A 49 0.02 6.21 2.00
CA ARG A 49 -1.27 5.70 1.57
C ARG A 49 -1.62 4.40 2.27
N LEU A 50 -0.64 3.53 2.45
CA LEU A 50 -0.87 2.29 3.20
C LEU A 50 -1.21 2.59 4.65
N GLU A 51 -0.50 3.54 5.25
CA GLU A 51 -0.77 3.91 6.64
C GLU A 51 -2.19 4.49 6.76
N ALA A 52 -2.60 5.32 5.80
CA ALA A 52 -3.95 5.86 5.81
C ALA A 52 -4.99 4.75 5.76
N ALA A 53 -4.76 3.76 4.91
CA ALA A 53 -5.70 2.64 4.81
C ALA A 53 -5.78 1.87 6.12
N LYS A 54 -4.64 1.66 6.79
CA LYS A 54 -4.63 1.00 8.10
C LYS A 54 -5.48 1.78 9.09
N MET A 55 -5.30 3.08 9.15
CA MET A 55 -6.01 3.91 10.11
C MET A 55 -7.51 3.93 9.82
N LEU A 56 -7.86 4.02 8.54
CA LEU A 56 -9.28 4.02 8.16
C LEU A 56 -9.94 2.70 8.50
N LYS A 57 -9.22 1.59 8.31
CA LYS A 57 -9.78 0.29 8.62
C LYS A 57 -10.06 0.15 10.12
N THR A 58 -9.28 0.79 10.95
CA THR A 58 -9.48 0.71 12.40
C THR A 58 -10.45 1.79 12.90
N GLY A 59 -11.06 2.55 12.01
CA GLY A 59 -12.09 3.50 12.40
C GLY A 59 -11.61 4.90 12.75
N LYS A 60 -10.39 5.23 12.39
CA LYS A 60 -9.90 6.57 12.68
C LYS A 60 -10.61 7.60 11.83
N LYS A 61 -10.75 8.79 12.36
CA LYS A 61 -11.41 9.87 11.63
C LYS A 61 -10.49 10.42 10.55
N TYR A 62 -11.09 10.96 9.49
CA TYR A 62 -10.32 11.54 8.40
C TYR A 62 -9.33 12.60 8.89
N THR A 63 -9.74 13.43 9.86
CA THR A 63 -8.84 14.46 10.36
C THR A 63 -7.60 13.87 11.01
N GLU A 64 -7.75 12.77 11.72
CA GLU A 64 -6.61 12.09 12.32
C GLU A 64 -5.70 11.50 11.26
N VAL A 65 -6.30 10.92 10.22
CA VAL A 65 -5.53 10.32 9.14
C VAL A 65 -4.73 11.38 8.41
N ILE A 66 -5.36 12.50 8.09
CA ILE A 66 -4.70 13.59 7.40
C ILE A 66 -3.52 14.12 8.22
N GLU A 67 -3.74 14.28 9.51
CA GLU A 67 -2.69 14.81 10.38
C GLU A 67 -1.50 13.86 10.46
N LYS A 68 -1.76 12.56 10.58
CA LYS A 68 -0.68 11.59 10.72
C LYS A 68 0.05 11.38 9.42
N THR A 69 -0.66 11.27 8.31
CA THR A 69 -0.05 10.87 7.04
C THR A 69 0.40 12.05 6.19
N LYS A 70 -0.12 13.24 6.49
CA LYS A 70 0.16 14.45 5.71
C LYS A 70 -0.39 14.36 4.29
N LEU A 71 -1.29 13.43 4.03
CA LEU A 71 -1.97 13.35 2.74
C LEU A 71 -3.10 14.37 2.71
N SER A 72 -3.51 14.78 1.51
CA SER A 72 -4.63 15.71 1.40
C SER A 72 -5.94 15.02 1.74
N SER A 73 -6.95 15.79 2.08
CA SER A 73 -8.26 15.23 2.38
C SER A 73 -8.82 14.50 1.16
N ARG A 74 -8.55 15.01 -0.03
CA ARG A 74 -9.00 14.36 -1.25
C ARG A 74 -8.35 12.98 -1.39
N THR A 75 -7.07 12.88 -1.11
CA THR A 75 -6.38 11.60 -1.22
C THR A 75 -6.92 10.61 -0.19
N VAL A 76 -7.16 11.06 1.03
CA VAL A 76 -7.70 10.19 2.07
C VAL A 76 -9.10 9.69 1.66
N ALA A 77 -9.93 10.58 1.10
CA ALA A 77 -11.26 10.18 0.67
C ALA A 77 -11.18 9.16 -0.47
N ARG A 78 -10.22 9.33 -1.38
CA ARG A 78 -10.02 8.36 -2.46
C ARG A 78 -9.59 7.01 -1.93
N ILE A 79 -8.71 6.99 -0.96
CA ILE A 79 -8.27 5.73 -0.36
C ILE A 79 -9.46 5.02 0.27
N SER A 80 -10.28 5.76 1.00
CA SER A 80 -11.47 5.18 1.60
C SER A 80 -12.39 4.57 0.54
N ASP A 81 -12.56 5.28 -0.57
CA ASP A 81 -13.39 4.78 -1.65
C ASP A 81 -12.79 3.53 -2.29
N TRP A 82 -11.48 3.52 -2.52
CA TRP A 82 -10.83 2.37 -3.12
C TRP A 82 -10.83 1.16 -2.20
N MET A 83 -10.84 1.35 -0.90
CA MET A 83 -10.95 0.24 0.03
C MET A 83 -12.31 -0.45 -0.09
N GLN A 84 -13.32 0.29 -0.49
CA GLN A 84 -14.67 -0.26 -0.59
C GLN A 84 -15.02 -0.67 -2.01
N ASN A 85 -14.56 0.09 -3.00
CA ASN A 85 -15.01 -0.07 -4.37
C ASN A 85 -13.88 -0.28 -5.38
N GLY A 86 -12.67 -0.49 -4.92
CA GLY A 86 -11.52 -0.66 -5.81
C GLY A 86 -11.29 -2.12 -6.15
N CYS A 87 -10.02 -2.49 -6.28
CA CYS A 87 -9.62 -3.81 -6.73
C CYS A 87 -9.24 -4.74 -5.59
N ASP A 88 -9.60 -4.39 -4.38
CA ASP A 88 -9.30 -5.20 -3.19
C ASP A 88 -7.81 -5.27 -2.86
N GLY A 89 -6.99 -4.44 -3.48
CA GLY A 89 -5.56 -4.43 -3.19
C GLY A 89 -5.23 -3.99 -1.78
N TYR A 90 -5.95 -2.99 -1.28
CA TYR A 90 -5.73 -2.56 0.10
C TYR A 90 -6.08 -3.67 1.09
N GLU A 91 -7.15 -4.40 0.80
CA GLU A 91 -7.56 -5.49 1.69
C GLU A 91 -6.48 -6.56 1.75
N THR A 92 -5.92 -6.92 0.61
CA THR A 92 -4.84 -7.90 0.55
C THR A 92 -3.61 -7.38 1.30
N ALA A 93 -3.22 -6.12 1.06
CA ALA A 93 -2.04 -5.56 1.71
C ALA A 93 -2.23 -5.49 3.21
N LEU A 94 -3.41 -5.11 3.67
CA LEU A 94 -3.66 -4.99 5.10
C LEU A 94 -3.67 -6.36 5.77
N SER A 95 -4.10 -7.40 5.07
CA SER A 95 -4.00 -8.75 5.60
C SER A 95 -2.56 -9.13 5.85
N ILE A 96 -1.66 -8.74 4.94
CA ILE A 96 -0.24 -9.03 5.12
C ILE A 96 0.33 -8.27 6.30
N VAL A 97 -0.04 -7.00 6.45
CA VAL A 97 0.41 -6.20 7.57
C VAL A 97 -0.02 -6.83 8.89
N GLU A 98 -1.26 -7.27 8.96
CA GLU A 98 -1.78 -7.88 10.18
C GLU A 98 -1.05 -9.18 10.50
N ALA A 99 -0.78 -9.99 9.49
CA ALA A 99 -0.06 -11.23 9.70
C ALA A 99 1.35 -10.98 10.19
N HIS A 100 2.04 -10.01 9.60
CA HIS A 100 3.40 -9.68 10.03
C HIS A 100 3.41 -9.12 11.44
N HIS A 101 2.41 -8.30 11.76
CA HIS A 101 2.33 -7.73 13.11
C HIS A 101 2.18 -8.84 14.14
N ASP A 102 1.38 -9.83 13.85
CA ASP A 102 1.17 -10.94 14.77
C ASP A 102 2.42 -11.79 14.93
N HIS A 103 3.28 -11.83 13.94
CA HIS A 103 4.49 -12.63 14.01
C HIS A 103 5.70 -11.89 14.54
N ILE A 104 5.66 -10.60 14.65
CA ILE A 104 6.81 -9.85 15.14
C ILE A 104 6.90 -9.95 16.62
N PRO A 105 8.02 -10.40 17.18
CA PRO A 105 8.16 -10.49 18.62
C PRO A 105 8.03 -9.13 19.26
N PRO A 106 7.30 -9.03 20.32
CA PRO A 106 7.07 -7.75 20.91
C PRO A 106 8.33 -7.05 21.37
N ALA A 107 9.23 -7.76 21.80
CA ALA A 107 10.31 -7.08 22.32
C ALA A 107 11.44 -7.04 21.49
N ARG A 108 11.41 -6.63 20.42
CA ARG A 108 12.54 -6.51 19.72
C ARG A 108 13.27 -5.46 20.24
N ALA A 109 13.45 -5.36 21.09
CA ALA A 109 14.08 -4.47 21.61
C ALA A 109 15.31 -4.22 21.17
N GLU A 110 15.81 -3.91 20.84
CA GLU A 110 17.05 -3.69 20.76
C GLU A 110 17.29 -2.38 20.64
#